data_4f699e4066ecb708d92bd9e81e4f1071
#
_entry.id   4f699e4066ecb708d92bd9e81e4f1071
#
_cell.length_a   1.000
_cell.length_b   1.000
_cell.length_c   1.000
_cell.angle_alpha   90.00
_cell.angle_beta   90.00
_cell.angle_gamma   90.00
#
_symmetry.space_group_name_H-M   'P 1'
#
loop_
_entity.id
_entity.type
_entity.pdbx_description
1 polymer ?
#
loop_
_entity_poly.entity_id
_entity_poly.type
_entity_poly.pdbx_seq_one_letter_code
_entity_poly.pdbx_strand_id
1 'polypeptide(L)'
;MADDGVHYSADHVLEYPYVRSVGPVVGAFLTGLRDGKVVGIRGTGGKVIVPPTEYDPETGDETTDIVDVGPEGTVTSWSWVPRPRPKHPLQTPFAWVLVKFDGADTSFLHVLSADDSGEVSTGMRVRPEFIPPAERVGHVNDIHHFVAVEGKP
;
A
#
# COMPACT_ATOMS: atom_id res chain seq x y z
N MET A 1 19.09 -51.02 -6.79
CA MET A 1 19.74 -50.33 -5.66
C MET A 1 19.29 -48.90 -5.75
N ALA A 2 18.40 -48.49 -4.85
CA ALA A 2 18.03 -47.07 -4.74
C ALA A 2 19.22 -46.35 -4.10
N ASP A 3 19.68 -45.31 -4.73
CA ASP A 3 20.70 -44.39 -4.20
C ASP A 3 20.03 -43.61 -3.04
N ASP A 4 20.29 -44.01 -1.81
CA ASP A 4 19.92 -43.27 -0.62
C ASP A 4 20.83 -42.03 -0.49
N GLY A 5 20.67 -41.11 -1.44
CA GLY A 5 21.39 -39.85 -1.45
C GLY A 5 21.12 -39.08 -0.14
N VAL A 6 22.16 -38.90 0.66
CA VAL A 6 22.11 -38.08 1.86
C VAL A 6 21.90 -36.63 1.42
N HIS A 7 20.66 -36.11 1.63
CA HIS A 7 20.36 -34.72 1.37
C HIS A 7 20.73 -33.88 2.59
N TYR A 8 21.66 -32.96 2.42
CA TYR A 8 21.99 -31.97 3.42
C TYR A 8 21.17 -30.71 3.13
N SER A 9 20.45 -30.19 4.14
CA SER A 9 19.80 -28.89 4.07
C SER A 9 20.20 -28.06 5.28
N ALA A 10 20.42 -26.78 5.06
CA ALA A 10 20.68 -25.80 6.10
C ALA A 10 19.93 -24.52 5.76
N ASP A 11 19.43 -23.85 6.80
CA ASP A 11 18.84 -22.53 6.60
C ASP A 11 19.93 -21.55 6.17
N HIS A 12 19.64 -20.83 5.08
CA HIS A 12 20.49 -19.76 4.59
C HIS A 12 19.72 -18.44 4.70
N VAL A 13 20.08 -17.65 5.70
CA VAL A 13 19.50 -16.32 5.89
C VAL A 13 20.35 -15.30 5.15
N LEU A 14 19.74 -14.61 4.20
CA LEU A 14 20.36 -13.56 3.40
C LEU A 14 19.75 -12.22 3.83
N GLU A 15 20.49 -11.43 4.62
CA GLU A 15 20.06 -10.13 5.09
C GLU A 15 21.11 -9.07 4.72
N TYR A 16 20.67 -8.06 3.99
CA TYR A 16 21.50 -6.92 3.60
C TYR A 16 20.87 -5.63 4.13
N PRO A 17 21.18 -5.22 5.37
CA PRO A 17 20.73 -3.93 5.87
C PRO A 17 21.43 -2.82 5.07
N TYR A 18 20.64 -1.99 4.41
CA TYR A 18 21.15 -0.81 3.72
C TYR A 18 20.20 0.37 3.91
N VAL A 19 20.77 1.57 3.90
CA VAL A 19 20.02 2.82 3.94
C VAL A 19 20.02 3.41 2.54
N ARG A 20 18.83 3.76 2.06
CA ARG A 20 18.65 4.42 0.77
C ARG A 20 17.96 5.75 0.97
N SER A 21 18.50 6.83 0.39
CA SER A 21 17.76 8.08 0.25
C SER A 21 16.67 7.90 -0.81
N VAL A 22 15.51 8.48 -0.56
CA VAL A 22 14.41 8.59 -1.50
C VAL A 22 14.52 9.92 -2.25
N GLY A 23 13.98 9.97 -3.47
CA GLY A 23 13.88 11.20 -4.24
C GLY A 23 12.86 12.19 -3.65
N PRO A 24 12.77 13.41 -4.21
CA PRO A 24 11.89 14.47 -3.67
C PRO A 24 10.41 14.09 -3.75
N VAL A 25 9.96 13.38 -4.78
CA VAL A 25 8.56 13.01 -4.98
C VAL A 25 8.14 11.90 -4.01
N VAL A 26 8.93 10.82 -3.93
CA VAL A 26 8.69 9.74 -2.96
C VAL A 26 8.84 10.27 -1.53
N GLY A 27 9.80 11.18 -1.29
CA GLY A 27 9.98 11.85 0.00
C GLY A 27 8.77 12.67 0.42
N ALA A 28 8.14 13.39 -0.50
CA ALA A 28 6.91 14.14 -0.23
C ALA A 28 5.74 13.20 0.12
N PHE A 29 5.60 12.07 -0.58
CA PHE A 29 4.60 11.05 -0.28
C PHE A 29 4.77 10.49 1.14
N LEU A 30 5.98 10.06 1.50
CA LEU A 30 6.28 9.52 2.83
C LEU A 30 6.07 10.58 3.93
N THR A 31 6.45 11.84 3.67
CA THR A 31 6.15 12.96 4.58
C THR A 31 4.65 13.17 4.74
N GLY A 32 3.90 13.10 3.64
CA GLY A 32 2.43 13.14 3.67
C GLY A 32 1.84 12.06 4.57
N LEU A 33 2.31 10.81 4.47
CA LEU A 33 1.84 9.71 5.32
C LEU A 33 2.10 10.00 6.81
N ARG A 34 3.29 10.52 7.16
CA ARG A 34 3.59 10.97 8.53
C ARG A 34 2.60 12.04 9.00
N ASP A 35 2.20 12.93 8.12
CA ASP A 35 1.27 14.00 8.43
C ASP A 35 -0.21 13.55 8.35
N GLY A 36 -0.47 12.26 8.05
CA GLY A 36 -1.81 11.68 7.93
C GLY A 36 -2.53 12.05 6.64
N LYS A 37 -1.77 12.29 5.57
CA LYS A 37 -2.27 12.64 4.24
C LYS A 37 -1.73 11.67 3.20
N VAL A 38 -2.48 11.51 2.13
CA VAL A 38 -2.02 10.80 0.93
C VAL A 38 -1.85 11.83 -0.18
N VAL A 39 -0.70 11.80 -0.83
CA VAL A 39 -0.44 12.63 -2.01
C VAL A 39 -0.12 11.74 -3.20
N GLY A 40 -0.44 12.21 -4.38
CA GLY A 40 -0.04 11.63 -5.65
C GLY A 40 0.88 12.57 -6.42
N ILE A 41 1.26 12.16 -7.62
CA ILE A 41 1.98 12.99 -8.57
C ILE A 41 1.18 13.06 -9.87
N ARG A 42 1.09 14.25 -10.46
CA ARG A 42 0.50 14.40 -11.79
C ARG A 42 1.57 14.21 -12.85
N GLY A 43 1.40 13.19 -13.67
CA GLY A 43 2.25 12.94 -14.84
C GLY A 43 1.98 13.93 -15.99
N THR A 44 2.85 13.90 -16.98
CA THR A 44 2.79 14.79 -18.17
C THR A 44 1.51 14.62 -18.97
N GLY A 45 0.91 13.41 -18.97
CA GLY A 45 -0.40 13.12 -19.55
C GLY A 45 -1.61 13.56 -18.72
N GLY A 46 -1.38 14.21 -17.55
CA GLY A 46 -2.43 14.67 -16.65
C GLY A 46 -2.96 13.63 -15.67
N LYS A 47 -2.54 12.36 -15.77
CA LYS A 47 -2.91 11.30 -14.83
C LYS A 47 -2.28 11.52 -13.44
N VAL A 48 -3.04 11.25 -12.41
CA VAL A 48 -2.57 11.29 -11.03
C VAL A 48 -2.19 9.89 -10.56
N ILE A 49 -0.93 9.72 -10.23
CA ILE A 49 -0.30 8.43 -9.90
C ILE A 49 -0.13 8.31 -8.38
N VAL A 50 -0.63 7.23 -7.79
CA VAL A 50 -0.46 6.87 -6.36
C VAL A 50 -0.11 5.38 -6.27
N PRO A 51 0.97 4.99 -5.59
CA PRO A 51 2.00 5.86 -5.01
C PRO A 51 2.75 6.64 -6.11
N PRO A 52 3.25 7.85 -5.79
CA PRO A 52 3.92 8.68 -6.77
C PRO A 52 5.29 8.13 -7.17
N THR A 53 5.74 8.49 -8.35
CA THR A 53 7.02 8.10 -8.94
C THR A 53 7.81 9.33 -9.35
N GLU A 54 9.15 9.28 -9.29
CA GLU A 54 10.04 10.39 -9.72
C GLU A 54 9.97 10.67 -11.22
N TYR A 55 9.54 9.68 -11.99
CA TYR A 55 9.38 9.77 -13.44
C TYR A 55 8.01 9.26 -13.86
N ASP A 56 7.44 9.90 -14.86
CA ASP A 56 6.18 9.45 -15.48
C ASP A 56 6.41 8.09 -16.16
N PRO A 57 5.64 7.05 -15.79
CA PRO A 57 5.85 5.71 -16.35
C PRO A 57 5.45 5.60 -17.84
N GLU A 58 4.69 6.56 -18.39
CA GLU A 58 4.27 6.55 -19.80
C GLU A 58 5.27 7.29 -20.69
N THR A 59 5.89 8.37 -20.19
CA THR A 59 6.76 9.23 -21.01
C THR A 59 8.22 9.18 -20.63
N GLY A 60 8.53 8.79 -19.37
CA GLY A 60 9.89 8.85 -18.81
C GLY A 60 10.33 10.24 -18.36
N ASP A 61 9.47 11.24 -18.44
CA ASP A 61 9.78 12.60 -18.00
C ASP A 61 9.81 12.68 -16.46
N GLU A 62 10.60 13.60 -15.91
CA GLU A 62 10.59 13.91 -14.48
C GLU A 62 9.22 14.46 -14.06
N THR A 63 8.76 14.02 -12.88
CA THR A 63 7.49 14.47 -12.30
C THR A 63 7.75 15.44 -11.16
N THR A 64 6.98 16.51 -11.06
CA THR A 64 7.14 17.54 -10.01
C THR A 64 5.84 18.06 -9.43
N ASP A 65 4.69 17.80 -10.08
CA ASP A 65 3.37 18.31 -9.68
C ASP A 65 2.72 17.39 -8.64
N ILE A 66 3.05 17.62 -7.37
CA ILE A 66 2.45 16.88 -6.24
C ILE A 66 1.05 17.37 -6.00
N VAL A 67 0.10 16.45 -5.89
CA VAL A 67 -1.33 16.73 -5.70
C VAL A 67 -1.89 15.94 -4.52
N ASP A 68 -2.80 16.55 -3.76
CA ASP A 68 -3.54 15.86 -2.71
C ASP A 68 -4.57 14.90 -3.33
N VAL A 69 -4.75 13.74 -2.72
CA VAL A 69 -5.76 12.75 -3.09
C VAL A 69 -6.50 12.25 -1.86
N GLY A 70 -7.68 11.69 -2.07
CA GLY A 70 -8.46 11.11 -1.00
C GLY A 70 -9.16 12.15 -0.11
N PRO A 71 -9.36 11.86 1.20
CA PRO A 71 -8.84 10.71 1.98
C PRO A 71 -9.49 9.36 1.65
N GLU A 72 -10.65 9.32 1.04
CA GLU A 72 -11.35 8.10 0.70
C GLU A 72 -10.91 7.56 -0.67
N GLY A 73 -11.26 6.30 -0.92
CA GLY A 73 -11.04 5.65 -2.20
C GLY A 73 -12.00 4.48 -2.42
N THR A 74 -11.84 3.84 -3.56
CA THR A 74 -12.66 2.72 -4.00
C THR A 74 -11.78 1.49 -4.19
N VAL A 75 -12.20 0.34 -3.66
CA VAL A 75 -11.54 -0.95 -3.90
C VAL A 75 -11.74 -1.35 -5.36
N THR A 76 -10.63 -1.52 -6.08
CA THR A 76 -10.65 -1.93 -7.49
C THR A 76 -10.39 -3.42 -7.67
N SER A 77 -9.67 -4.03 -6.73
CA SER A 77 -9.42 -5.48 -6.68
C SER A 77 -9.07 -5.88 -5.26
N TRP A 78 -9.25 -7.16 -4.93
CA TRP A 78 -8.93 -7.67 -3.60
C TRP A 78 -8.64 -9.17 -3.59
N SER A 79 -8.00 -9.63 -2.50
CA SER A 79 -7.72 -11.03 -2.23
C SER A 79 -7.80 -11.29 -0.74
N TRP A 80 -8.56 -12.32 -0.32
CA TRP A 80 -8.78 -12.66 1.09
C TRP A 80 -7.66 -13.50 1.68
N VAL A 81 -7.23 -13.16 2.90
CA VAL A 81 -6.26 -13.90 3.70
C VAL A 81 -6.93 -14.42 4.98
N PRO A 82 -7.46 -15.66 4.96
CA PRO A 82 -8.19 -16.21 6.10
C PRO A 82 -7.28 -16.60 7.27
N ARG A 83 -5.98 -16.83 7.01
CA ARG A 83 -4.98 -17.27 8.00
C ARG A 83 -3.71 -16.45 7.84
N PRO A 84 -3.60 -15.30 8.52
CA PRO A 84 -2.39 -14.50 8.50
C PRO A 84 -1.17 -15.29 8.99
N ARG A 85 -0.01 -14.96 8.44
CA ARG A 85 1.30 -15.46 8.88
C ARG A 85 1.98 -14.40 9.74
N PRO A 86 2.99 -14.75 10.57
CA PRO A 86 3.66 -13.78 11.44
C PRO A 86 4.22 -12.52 10.76
N LYS A 87 4.56 -12.61 9.47
CA LYS A 87 5.08 -11.47 8.67
C LYS A 87 3.99 -10.65 7.98
N HIS A 88 2.70 -11.03 8.11
CA HIS A 88 1.61 -10.22 7.55
C HIS A 88 1.36 -8.97 8.40
N PRO A 89 0.88 -7.87 7.80
CA PRO A 89 0.63 -6.62 8.52
C PRO A 89 -0.42 -6.75 9.62
N LEU A 90 -1.43 -7.58 9.41
CA LEU A 90 -2.48 -7.88 10.40
C LEU A 90 -2.39 -9.33 10.84
N GLN A 91 -2.70 -9.60 12.12
CA GLN A 91 -2.70 -10.94 12.70
C GLN A 91 -4.12 -11.54 12.79
N THR A 92 -5.15 -10.80 12.44
CA THR A 92 -6.52 -11.24 12.18
C THR A 92 -6.75 -11.45 10.69
N PRO A 93 -7.78 -12.20 10.25
CA PRO A 93 -8.13 -12.28 8.83
C PRO A 93 -8.27 -10.88 8.20
N PHE A 94 -7.90 -10.74 6.94
CA PHE A 94 -7.93 -9.45 6.24
C PHE A 94 -7.96 -9.66 4.72
N ALA A 95 -8.20 -8.59 3.98
CA ALA A 95 -8.03 -8.57 2.54
C ALA A 95 -6.81 -7.72 2.14
N TRP A 96 -5.99 -8.22 1.21
CA TRP A 96 -5.18 -7.33 0.37
C TRP A 96 -6.12 -6.62 -0.60
N VAL A 97 -6.00 -5.31 -0.70
CA VAL A 97 -6.83 -4.48 -1.57
C VAL A 97 -5.99 -3.56 -2.44
N LEU A 98 -6.45 -3.35 -3.67
CA LEU A 98 -6.02 -2.23 -4.50
C LEU A 98 -7.06 -1.13 -4.34
N VAL A 99 -6.65 -0.01 -3.76
CA VAL A 99 -7.52 1.16 -3.50
C VAL A 99 -7.15 2.28 -4.45
N LYS A 100 -8.12 2.72 -5.25
CA LYS A 100 -8.01 3.93 -6.03
C LYS A 100 -8.58 5.09 -5.21
N PHE A 101 -7.70 5.98 -4.74
CA PHE A 101 -8.10 7.18 -4.01
C PHE A 101 -8.90 8.13 -4.89
N ASP A 102 -9.78 8.91 -4.28
CA ASP A 102 -10.51 9.96 -5.00
C ASP A 102 -9.51 10.99 -5.53
N GLY A 103 -9.59 11.27 -6.81
CA GLY A 103 -8.64 12.12 -7.51
C GLY A 103 -7.40 11.41 -8.06
N ALA A 104 -7.22 10.10 -7.80
CA ALA A 104 -6.15 9.30 -8.38
C ALA A 104 -6.61 8.51 -9.60
N ASP A 105 -5.68 8.21 -10.51
CA ASP A 105 -5.92 7.36 -11.69
C ASP A 105 -5.34 5.95 -11.53
N THR A 106 -4.42 5.76 -10.58
CA THR A 106 -3.83 4.46 -10.25
C THR A 106 -4.31 3.95 -8.89
N SER A 107 -4.04 2.69 -8.58
CA SER A 107 -4.45 2.06 -7.33
C SER A 107 -3.26 1.77 -6.43
N PHE A 108 -3.46 1.95 -5.14
CA PHE A 108 -2.51 1.72 -4.06
C PHE A 108 -2.79 0.38 -3.38
N LEU A 109 -1.76 -0.46 -3.26
CA LEU A 109 -1.86 -1.75 -2.57
C LEU A 109 -1.72 -1.57 -1.07
N HIS A 110 -2.71 -2.04 -0.30
CA HIS A 110 -2.64 -2.08 1.16
C HIS A 110 -3.55 -3.18 1.72
N VAL A 111 -3.74 -3.23 3.04
CA VAL A 111 -4.64 -4.16 3.72
C VAL A 111 -5.94 -3.48 4.14
N LEU A 112 -7.03 -4.21 4.04
CA LEU A 112 -8.36 -3.85 4.54
C LEU A 112 -8.73 -4.78 5.69
N SER A 113 -9.08 -4.21 6.84
CA SER A 113 -9.63 -4.95 7.96
C SER A 113 -11.10 -5.28 7.72
N ALA A 114 -11.46 -6.54 7.87
CA ALA A 114 -12.81 -7.04 7.78
C ALA A 114 -12.94 -8.34 8.59
N ASP A 115 -14.13 -8.67 9.09
CA ASP A 115 -14.34 -9.86 9.89
C ASP A 115 -14.43 -11.13 9.03
N ASP A 116 -15.00 -11.01 7.84
CA ASP A 116 -15.05 -12.09 6.86
C ASP A 116 -14.98 -11.58 5.40
N SER A 117 -14.78 -12.50 4.47
CA SER A 117 -14.65 -12.17 3.04
C SER A 117 -15.94 -11.63 2.40
N GLY A 118 -17.10 -11.86 3.02
CA GLY A 118 -18.40 -11.37 2.53
C GLY A 118 -18.56 -9.85 2.70
N GLU A 119 -17.76 -9.25 3.58
CA GLU A 119 -17.75 -7.80 3.80
C GLU A 119 -16.89 -7.05 2.78
N VAL A 120 -16.11 -7.77 1.97
CA VAL A 120 -15.20 -7.17 1.00
C VAL A 120 -15.72 -7.32 -0.41
N SER A 121 -15.80 -6.22 -1.14
CA SER A 121 -16.25 -6.24 -2.54
C SER A 121 -15.53 -5.18 -3.38
N THR A 122 -15.37 -5.49 -4.67
CA THR A 122 -14.95 -4.49 -5.65
C THR A 122 -16.00 -3.38 -5.75
N GLY A 123 -15.57 -2.14 -5.77
CA GLY A 123 -16.45 -0.97 -5.80
C GLY A 123 -16.80 -0.42 -4.41
N MET A 124 -16.51 -1.14 -3.31
CA MET A 124 -16.77 -0.60 -1.97
C MET A 124 -15.91 0.60 -1.66
N ARG A 125 -16.45 1.50 -0.86
CA ARG A 125 -15.76 2.71 -0.39
C ARG A 125 -14.96 2.40 0.86
N VAL A 126 -13.73 2.88 0.90
CA VAL A 126 -12.81 2.67 2.03
C VAL A 126 -12.05 3.96 2.35
N ARG A 127 -11.58 4.05 3.59
CA ARG A 127 -10.67 5.11 4.03
C ARG A 127 -9.50 4.53 4.81
N PRO A 128 -8.32 5.18 4.80
CA PRO A 128 -7.19 4.74 5.59
C PRO A 128 -7.40 5.06 7.08
N GLU A 129 -7.04 4.12 7.93
CA GLU A 129 -6.82 4.31 9.36
C GLU A 129 -5.32 4.43 9.60
N PHE A 130 -4.89 5.60 10.05
CA PHE A 130 -3.48 5.86 10.36
C PHE A 130 -3.17 5.45 11.80
N ILE A 131 -1.93 5.01 12.04
CA ILE A 131 -1.41 4.87 13.41
C ILE A 131 -1.40 6.23 14.11
N PRO A 132 -1.31 6.27 15.47
CA PRO A 132 -1.27 7.52 16.22
C PRO A 132 -0.20 8.49 15.69
N PRO A 133 -0.45 9.80 15.62
CA PRO A 133 0.49 10.78 15.05
C PRO A 133 1.91 10.72 15.63
N ALA A 134 2.03 10.43 16.93
CA ALA A 134 3.32 10.35 17.61
C ALA A 134 4.18 9.12 17.18
N GLU A 135 3.57 8.12 16.54
CA GLU A 135 4.22 6.88 16.10
C GLU A 135 4.57 6.92 14.61
N ARG A 136 4.06 7.90 13.86
CA ARG A 136 4.28 8.02 12.42
C ARG A 136 5.70 8.48 12.12
N VAL A 137 6.33 7.80 11.20
CA VAL A 137 7.75 8.04 10.85
C VAL A 137 7.97 8.39 9.38
N GLY A 138 6.93 8.44 8.56
CA GLY A 138 7.03 8.60 7.11
C GLY A 138 7.28 7.26 6.42
N HIS A 139 6.45 6.29 6.70
CA HIS A 139 6.51 4.95 6.15
C HIS A 139 5.11 4.50 5.67
N VAL A 140 5.05 3.55 4.73
CA VAL A 140 3.76 3.01 4.27
C VAL A 140 2.92 2.41 5.40
N ASN A 141 3.56 1.91 6.45
CA ASN A 141 2.91 1.37 7.64
C ASN A 141 2.34 2.47 8.56
N ASP A 142 2.53 3.76 8.27
CA ASP A 142 1.82 4.84 8.95
C ASP A 142 0.31 4.76 8.67
N ILE A 143 -0.08 4.17 7.53
CA ILE A 143 -1.42 3.63 7.34
C ILE A 143 -1.44 2.24 8.00
N HIS A 144 -2.22 2.08 9.08
CA HIS A 144 -2.34 0.78 9.74
C HIS A 144 -3.13 -0.20 8.87
N HIS A 145 -4.29 0.21 8.39
CA HIS A 145 -5.14 -0.55 7.47
C HIS A 145 -6.21 0.36 6.87
N PHE A 146 -6.94 -0.14 5.91
CA PHE A 146 -8.17 0.48 5.44
C PHE A 146 -9.38 -0.09 6.18
N VAL A 147 -10.42 0.71 6.29
CA VAL A 147 -11.74 0.32 6.80
C VAL A 147 -12.82 0.72 5.80
N ALA A 148 -13.95 0.03 5.83
CA ALA A 148 -15.13 0.41 5.07
C ALA A 148 -15.60 1.81 5.50
N VAL A 149 -15.98 2.65 4.54
CA VAL A 149 -16.74 3.87 4.82
C VAL A 149 -18.18 3.44 4.98
N GLU A 150 -18.75 3.66 6.19
CA GLU A 150 -20.18 3.45 6.40
C GLU A 150 -20.95 4.44 5.50
N GLY A 151 -21.37 3.93 4.37
CA GLY A 151 -22.19 4.67 3.41
C GLY A 151 -23.64 4.27 3.58
N LYS A 152 -24.53 5.26 3.66
CA LYS A 152 -25.94 5.07 3.35
C LYS A 152 -26.06 4.40 1.98
N PRO A 153 -26.91 3.36 1.87
CA PRO A 153 -27.20 2.73 0.59
C PRO A 153 -27.71 3.72 -0.44
#